data_64f6ab740cbd944b62386332d4fc3161
#
_entry.id   64f6ab740cbd944b62386332d4fc3161
#
_cell.length_a   1.000
_cell.length_b   1.000
_cell.length_c   1.000
_cell.angle_alpha   90.00
_cell.angle_beta   90.00
_cell.angle_gamma   90.00
#
_symmetry.space_group_name_H-M   'P 1'
#
loop_
_entity.id
_entity.type
_entity.pdbx_description
1 polymer ?
#
loop_
_entity_poly.entity_id
_entity_poly.type
_entity_poly.pdbx_seq_one_letter_code
_entity_poly.pdbx_strand_id
1 'polypeptide(L)'
;MKLSRKSRLNTSLGFTLIELLVVIAMVGILAAILAPSWLGFLNRQRIGSVRSDLVQVLKQSQQTAIQRRQAVAITVEEEEEFPTINNGVNQQLAIDGGLQPGMIELKSFSVTDGEKSDDNRFAFNYQGKLIDSVDADGIEVAQDLPLVIMIKSPNSNQQQCVILANLIGSVKTAEGATCDNPIVEPVDPT
;
A
#
# COMPACT_ATOMS: atom_id res chain seq x y z
N MET A 1 -40.72 -66.11 16.62
CA MET A 1 -39.54 -65.86 15.82
C MET A 1 -38.87 -64.59 16.40
N LYS A 2 -37.78 -64.72 17.19
CA LYS A 2 -37.13 -63.60 17.91
C LYS A 2 -35.89 -63.22 17.14
N LEU A 3 -35.90 -62.05 16.47
CA LEU A 3 -34.75 -61.50 15.74
C LEU A 3 -33.81 -60.88 16.76
N SER A 4 -32.63 -61.50 16.95
CA SER A 4 -31.54 -60.97 17.76
C SER A 4 -30.82 -59.85 17.01
N ARG A 5 -30.95 -58.63 17.45
CA ARG A 5 -30.25 -57.44 16.91
C ARG A 5 -28.84 -57.43 17.47
N LYS A 6 -27.89 -57.84 16.63
CA LYS A 6 -26.45 -57.77 16.95
C LYS A 6 -26.02 -56.33 16.94
N SER A 7 -25.81 -55.67 18.10
CA SER A 7 -25.21 -54.35 18.21
C SER A 7 -23.72 -54.46 17.88
N ARG A 8 -23.29 -53.80 16.83
CA ARG A 8 -21.86 -53.62 16.54
C ARG A 8 -21.32 -52.59 17.53
N LEU A 9 -20.50 -53.02 18.42
CA LEU A 9 -19.70 -52.16 19.27
C LEU A 9 -18.63 -51.49 18.35
N ASN A 10 -18.81 -50.20 18.05
CA ASN A 10 -17.75 -49.42 17.43
C ASN A 10 -16.66 -49.25 18.47
N THR A 11 -15.57 -49.95 18.34
CA THR A 11 -14.35 -49.72 19.11
C THR A 11 -13.75 -48.42 18.61
N SER A 12 -13.92 -47.35 19.35
CA SER A 12 -13.14 -46.12 19.16
C SER A 12 -11.71 -46.39 19.58
N LEU A 13 -10.83 -46.51 18.60
CA LEU A 13 -9.38 -46.59 18.82
C LEU A 13 -8.91 -45.22 19.30
N GLY A 14 -8.49 -45.12 20.54
CA GLY A 14 -7.88 -43.89 21.06
C GLY A 14 -6.44 -43.75 20.61
N PHE A 15 -5.95 -42.50 20.47
CA PHE A 15 -4.55 -42.23 20.18
C PHE A 15 -3.64 -42.65 21.34
N THR A 16 -2.48 -43.16 21.02
CA THR A 16 -1.46 -43.44 22.04
C THR A 16 -0.73 -42.15 22.43
N LEU A 17 -0.23 -42.07 23.66
CA LEU A 17 0.52 -40.88 24.12
C LEU A 17 1.76 -40.65 23.28
N ILE A 18 2.43 -41.70 22.82
CA ILE A 18 3.61 -41.58 21.95
C ILE A 18 3.26 -41.03 20.55
N GLU A 19 2.14 -41.40 20.00
CA GLU A 19 1.67 -40.90 18.71
C GLU A 19 1.37 -39.41 18.78
N LEU A 20 0.73 -38.94 19.85
CA LEU A 20 0.49 -37.52 20.10
C LEU A 20 1.82 -36.75 20.20
N LEU A 21 2.81 -37.32 20.93
CA LEU A 21 4.12 -36.67 21.07
C LEU A 21 4.85 -36.52 19.73
N VAL A 22 4.82 -37.55 18.89
CA VAL A 22 5.45 -37.50 17.56
C VAL A 22 4.76 -36.47 16.67
N VAL A 23 3.42 -36.40 16.70
CA VAL A 23 2.65 -35.41 15.92
C VAL A 23 3.01 -33.98 16.36
N ILE A 24 3.05 -33.70 17.66
CA ILE A 24 3.42 -32.37 18.17
C ILE A 24 4.86 -32.02 17.77
N ALA A 25 5.80 -32.96 17.83
CA ALA A 25 7.17 -32.72 17.40
C ALA A 25 7.26 -32.40 15.91
N MET A 26 6.55 -33.11 15.03
CA MET A 26 6.49 -32.83 13.61
C MET A 26 5.86 -31.47 13.31
N VAL A 27 4.74 -31.13 13.94
CA VAL A 27 4.08 -29.83 13.80
C VAL A 27 5.01 -28.70 14.26
N GLY A 28 5.73 -28.88 15.38
CA GLY A 28 6.70 -27.92 15.87
C GLY A 28 7.82 -27.62 14.88
N ILE A 29 8.38 -28.65 14.24
CA ILE A 29 9.42 -28.49 13.20
C ILE A 29 8.88 -27.73 11.98
N LEU A 30 7.69 -28.11 11.50
CA LEU A 30 7.05 -27.43 10.37
C LEU A 30 6.72 -25.97 10.68
N ALA A 31 6.20 -25.70 11.87
CA ALA A 31 5.89 -24.34 12.31
C ALA A 31 7.15 -23.45 12.36
N ALA A 32 8.28 -23.97 12.83
CA ALA A 32 9.53 -23.23 12.90
C ALA A 32 10.05 -22.77 11.51
N ILE A 33 9.79 -23.53 10.46
CA ILE A 33 10.17 -23.19 9.08
C ILE A 33 9.18 -22.17 8.47
N LEU A 34 7.89 -22.29 8.77
CA LEU A 34 6.85 -21.48 8.15
C LEU A 34 6.72 -20.08 8.81
N ALA A 35 7.01 -19.96 10.09
CA ALA A 35 6.81 -18.70 10.83
C ALA A 35 7.56 -17.49 10.23
N PRO A 36 8.84 -17.55 9.82
CA PRO A 36 9.54 -16.40 9.25
C PRO A 36 8.93 -15.89 7.95
N SER A 37 8.47 -16.80 7.07
CA SER A 37 7.88 -16.42 5.78
C SER A 37 6.51 -15.76 5.93
N TRP A 38 5.77 -16.10 6.97
CA TRP A 38 4.47 -15.53 7.26
C TRP A 38 4.53 -14.03 7.61
N LEU A 39 5.52 -13.62 8.41
CA LEU A 39 5.72 -12.21 8.75
C LEU A 39 6.01 -11.34 7.53
N GLY A 40 6.84 -11.84 6.62
CA GLY A 40 7.12 -11.15 5.34
C GLY A 40 5.86 -11.01 4.47
N PHE A 41 5.02 -12.03 4.44
CA PHE A 41 3.74 -11.99 3.72
C PHE A 41 2.79 -10.94 4.30
N LEU A 42 2.64 -10.90 5.62
CA LEU A 42 1.79 -9.90 6.30
C LEU A 42 2.24 -8.47 6.03
N ASN A 43 3.55 -8.20 6.03
CA ASN A 43 4.08 -6.88 5.72
C ASN A 43 3.76 -6.46 4.27
N ARG A 44 3.92 -7.36 3.31
CA ARG A 44 3.54 -7.07 1.91
C ARG A 44 2.06 -6.75 1.77
N GLN A 45 1.22 -7.50 2.47
CA GLN A 45 -0.22 -7.26 2.45
C GLN A 45 -0.58 -5.88 3.02
N ARG A 46 0.04 -5.48 4.13
CA ARG A 46 -0.16 -4.15 4.75
C ARG A 46 0.27 -3.03 3.82
N ILE A 47 1.48 -3.10 3.27
CA ILE A 47 1.98 -2.12 2.29
C ILE A 47 1.06 -2.06 1.07
N GLY A 48 0.61 -3.22 0.57
CA GLY A 48 -0.33 -3.30 -0.55
C GLY A 48 -1.70 -2.67 -0.25
N SER A 49 -2.19 -2.79 0.98
CA SER A 49 -3.43 -2.11 1.42
C SER A 49 -3.27 -0.59 1.40
N VAL A 50 -2.19 -0.07 2.02
CA VAL A 50 -1.88 1.38 2.00
C VAL A 50 -1.76 1.89 0.57
N ARG A 51 -1.07 1.15 -0.31
CA ARG A 51 -0.94 1.51 -1.73
C ARG A 51 -2.30 1.60 -2.43
N SER A 52 -3.18 0.63 -2.19
CA SER A 52 -4.50 0.60 -2.81
C SER A 52 -5.36 1.78 -2.36
N ASP A 53 -5.35 2.08 -1.07
CA ASP A 53 -6.08 3.21 -0.51
C ASP A 53 -5.52 4.54 -1.02
N LEU A 54 -4.19 4.67 -1.08
CA LEU A 54 -3.53 5.84 -1.65
C LEU A 54 -3.97 6.09 -3.09
N VAL A 55 -3.95 5.07 -3.95
CA VAL A 55 -4.43 5.18 -5.33
C VAL A 55 -5.89 5.59 -5.39
N GLN A 56 -6.72 5.07 -4.50
CA GLN A 56 -8.13 5.43 -4.42
C GLN A 56 -8.32 6.90 -4.01
N VAL A 57 -7.60 7.37 -2.99
CA VAL A 57 -7.66 8.77 -2.52
C VAL A 57 -7.20 9.73 -3.63
N LEU A 58 -6.11 9.41 -4.33
CA LEU A 58 -5.62 10.21 -5.45
C LEU A 58 -6.66 10.33 -6.58
N LYS A 59 -7.25 9.22 -6.99
CA LYS A 59 -8.31 9.21 -8.02
C LYS A 59 -9.55 9.97 -7.57
N GLN A 60 -9.94 9.81 -6.31
CA GLN A 60 -11.09 10.53 -5.75
C GLN A 60 -10.83 12.03 -5.70
N SER A 61 -9.62 12.46 -5.31
CA SER A 61 -9.22 13.86 -5.27
C SER A 61 -9.23 14.48 -6.68
N GLN A 62 -8.70 13.76 -7.67
CA GLN A 62 -8.74 14.16 -9.08
C GLN A 62 -10.18 14.33 -9.58
N GLN A 63 -11.05 13.36 -9.30
CA GLN A 63 -12.47 13.46 -9.68
C GLN A 63 -13.19 14.59 -8.96
N THR A 64 -12.86 14.82 -7.70
CA THR A 64 -13.42 15.92 -6.91
C THR A 64 -13.03 17.29 -7.49
N ALA A 65 -11.77 17.44 -7.91
CA ALA A 65 -11.29 18.66 -8.56
C ALA A 65 -12.08 18.95 -9.84
N ILE A 66 -12.30 17.95 -10.68
CA ILE A 66 -13.07 18.06 -11.92
C ILE A 66 -14.55 18.41 -11.64
N GLN A 67 -15.18 17.70 -10.70
CA GLN A 67 -16.59 17.87 -10.40
C GLN A 67 -16.89 19.23 -9.76
N ARG A 68 -16.04 19.66 -8.83
CA ARG A 68 -16.19 20.95 -8.15
C ARG A 68 -15.64 22.12 -8.96
N ARG A 69 -14.93 21.86 -10.06
CA ARG A 69 -14.23 22.85 -10.86
C ARG A 69 -13.29 23.73 -10.03
N GLN A 70 -12.62 23.14 -9.07
CA GLN A 70 -11.67 23.80 -8.18
C GLN A 70 -10.46 22.91 -7.98
N ALA A 71 -9.30 23.52 -7.79
CA ALA A 71 -8.10 22.75 -7.46
C ALA A 71 -8.26 22.07 -6.09
N VAL A 72 -7.80 20.83 -6.00
CA VAL A 72 -7.75 20.05 -4.76
C VAL A 72 -6.29 19.81 -4.45
N ALA A 73 -5.80 20.47 -3.41
CA ALA A 73 -4.45 20.28 -2.90
C ALA A 73 -4.37 18.95 -2.13
N ILE A 74 -3.23 18.29 -2.24
CA ILE A 74 -2.91 17.06 -1.55
C ILE A 74 -1.56 17.26 -0.85
N THR A 75 -1.49 16.87 0.40
CA THR A 75 -0.24 16.83 1.17
C THR A 75 -0.03 15.41 1.67
N VAL A 76 1.17 14.89 1.47
CA VAL A 76 1.62 13.62 2.03
C VAL A 76 2.23 13.93 3.40
N GLU A 77 1.63 13.40 4.46
CA GLU A 77 2.11 13.60 5.83
C GLU A 77 3.19 12.54 6.12
N GLU A 78 4.45 12.97 6.14
CA GLU A 78 5.60 12.07 6.21
C GLU A 78 6.00 11.71 7.66
N GLU A 79 5.71 12.58 8.63
CA GLU A 79 6.14 12.43 10.02
C GLU A 79 5.03 11.86 10.95
N GLU A 80 3.93 11.42 10.38
CA GLU A 80 2.81 10.87 11.16
C GLU A 80 3.04 9.42 11.57
N GLU A 81 2.54 9.05 12.73
CA GLU A 81 2.60 7.67 13.24
C GLU A 81 1.87 6.67 12.32
N PHE A 82 0.91 7.14 11.55
CA PHE A 82 0.16 6.38 10.57
C PHE A 82 0.27 7.03 9.19
N PRO A 83 0.29 6.22 8.12
CA PRO A 83 0.30 6.75 6.77
C PRO A 83 -0.95 7.60 6.52
N THR A 84 -0.76 8.91 6.37
CA THR A 84 -1.84 9.91 6.30
C THR A 84 -1.66 10.78 5.05
N ILE A 85 -2.78 11.07 4.40
CA ILE A 85 -2.88 12.01 3.27
C ILE A 85 -3.89 13.09 3.65
N ASN A 86 -3.55 14.34 3.37
CA ASN A 86 -4.43 15.48 3.54
C ASN A 86 -4.89 16.00 2.16
N ASN A 87 -6.17 15.91 1.89
CA ASN A 87 -6.81 16.51 0.70
C ASN A 87 -7.91 17.52 1.06
N GLY A 88 -7.65 18.28 2.14
CA GLY A 88 -8.60 19.13 2.82
C GLY A 88 -9.17 18.49 4.10
N VAL A 89 -8.99 17.20 4.25
CA VAL A 89 -9.27 16.43 5.48
C VAL A 89 -8.15 15.41 5.64
N ASN A 90 -7.63 15.23 6.85
CA ASN A 90 -6.66 14.20 7.14
C ASN A 90 -7.31 12.81 7.00
N GLN A 91 -6.83 12.03 6.04
CA GLN A 91 -7.28 10.68 5.79
C GLN A 91 -6.15 9.70 6.11
N GLN A 92 -6.37 8.91 7.14
CA GLN A 92 -5.49 7.80 7.48
C GLN A 92 -5.73 6.64 6.49
N LEU A 93 -4.65 6.11 5.93
CA LEU A 93 -4.70 5.01 4.98
C LEU A 93 -4.70 3.66 5.71
N ALA A 94 -5.35 2.65 5.14
CA ALA A 94 -5.43 1.27 5.64
C ALA A 94 -5.88 1.15 7.10
N ILE A 95 -6.89 1.94 7.50
CA ILE A 95 -7.47 1.93 8.86
C ILE A 95 -7.87 0.52 9.29
N ASP A 96 -8.46 -0.28 8.38
CA ASP A 96 -8.90 -1.65 8.66
C ASP A 96 -7.77 -2.69 8.55
N GLY A 97 -6.55 -2.28 8.17
CA GLY A 97 -5.42 -3.16 7.88
C GLY A 97 -4.64 -3.65 9.12
N GLY A 98 -5.07 -3.31 10.33
CA GLY A 98 -4.37 -3.70 11.57
C GLY A 98 -2.97 -3.10 11.65
N LEU A 99 -2.77 -1.88 11.15
CA LEU A 99 -1.53 -1.14 11.27
C LEU A 99 -1.31 -0.70 12.71
N GLN A 100 -0.07 -0.78 13.17
CA GLN A 100 0.38 -0.17 14.40
C GLN A 100 1.18 1.09 14.08
N PRO A 101 1.28 2.05 15.02
CA PRO A 101 2.07 3.26 14.85
C PRO A 101 3.51 2.95 14.39
N GLY A 102 4.01 3.70 13.42
CA GLY A 102 5.37 3.55 12.91
C GLY A 102 5.65 2.29 12.09
N MET A 103 4.65 1.50 11.70
CA MET A 103 4.85 0.32 10.86
C MET A 103 5.07 0.65 9.39
N ILE A 104 4.50 1.73 8.92
CA ILE A 104 4.59 2.18 7.53
C ILE A 104 4.82 3.67 7.50
N GLU A 105 5.82 4.08 6.76
CA GLU A 105 6.18 5.47 6.48
C GLU A 105 5.83 5.80 5.04
N LEU A 106 5.34 7.01 4.83
CA LEU A 106 5.19 7.62 3.52
C LEU A 106 6.34 8.59 3.29
N LYS A 107 6.85 8.62 2.06
CA LYS A 107 7.74 9.67 1.57
C LYS A 107 7.35 10.02 0.15
N SER A 108 7.43 11.28 -0.18
CA SER A 108 7.14 11.75 -1.53
C SER A 108 8.28 12.60 -2.07
N PHE A 109 8.58 12.42 -3.34
CA PHE A 109 9.61 13.16 -4.02
C PHE A 109 9.31 13.23 -5.53
N SER A 110 9.75 14.28 -6.15
CA SER A 110 9.79 14.40 -7.60
C SER A 110 11.18 14.03 -8.13
N VAL A 111 11.25 13.61 -9.38
CA VAL A 111 12.53 13.29 -10.05
C VAL A 111 12.66 14.14 -11.29
N THR A 112 13.60 15.10 -11.29
CA THR A 112 13.89 15.99 -12.41
C THR A 112 15.36 15.85 -12.74
N ASP A 113 15.68 15.54 -14.01
CA ASP A 113 17.06 15.35 -14.51
C ASP A 113 17.89 14.32 -13.69
N GLY A 114 17.22 13.33 -13.09
CA GLY A 114 17.86 12.29 -12.28
C GLY A 114 18.14 12.70 -10.83
N GLU A 115 17.82 13.93 -10.45
CA GLU A 115 17.87 14.39 -9.06
C GLU A 115 16.51 14.24 -8.40
N LYS A 116 16.53 13.84 -7.10
CA LYS A 116 15.34 13.74 -6.26
C LYS A 116 15.18 15.04 -5.48
N SER A 117 13.98 15.60 -5.54
CA SER A 117 13.57 16.72 -4.70
C SER A 117 12.43 16.26 -3.80
N ASP A 118 12.55 16.50 -2.50
CA ASP A 118 11.46 16.22 -1.55
C ASP A 118 10.27 17.10 -1.93
N ASP A 119 9.15 16.46 -2.21
CA ASP A 119 7.94 17.10 -2.70
C ASP A 119 6.73 16.41 -2.11
N ASN A 120 6.29 16.92 -0.98
CA ASN A 120 5.19 16.35 -0.21
C ASN A 120 3.84 17.01 -0.50
N ARG A 121 3.81 18.00 -1.41
CA ARG A 121 2.59 18.75 -1.72
C ARG A 121 2.40 18.94 -3.21
N PHE A 122 1.20 18.64 -3.68
CA PHE A 122 0.80 18.81 -5.07
C PHE A 122 -0.72 19.03 -5.14
N ALA A 123 -1.26 19.31 -6.31
CA ALA A 123 -2.70 19.49 -6.48
C ALA A 123 -3.19 18.91 -7.81
N PHE A 124 -4.47 18.60 -7.85
CA PHE A 124 -5.19 18.39 -9.10
C PHE A 124 -6.00 19.65 -9.42
N ASN A 125 -5.82 20.21 -10.61
CA ASN A 125 -6.61 21.34 -11.07
C ASN A 125 -8.02 20.93 -11.53
N TYR A 126 -8.83 21.90 -11.92
CA TYR A 126 -10.22 21.68 -12.38
C TYR A 126 -10.33 20.81 -13.66
N GLN A 127 -9.26 20.61 -14.40
CA GLN A 127 -9.17 19.71 -15.55
C GLN A 127 -8.68 18.32 -15.16
N GLY A 128 -8.34 18.10 -13.87
CA GLY A 128 -7.75 16.86 -13.37
C GLY A 128 -6.26 16.72 -13.67
N LYS A 129 -5.59 17.81 -14.10
CA LYS A 129 -4.16 17.82 -14.33
C LYS A 129 -3.42 17.97 -12.99
N LEU A 130 -2.26 17.35 -12.93
CA LEU A 130 -1.35 17.49 -11.80
C LEU A 130 -0.61 18.84 -11.91
N ILE A 131 -0.62 19.59 -10.83
CA ILE A 131 0.07 20.86 -10.66
C ILE A 131 0.74 20.90 -9.29
N ASP A 132 1.82 21.68 -9.15
CA ASP A 132 2.46 21.92 -7.86
C ASP A 132 1.58 22.84 -7.00
N SER A 133 1.27 24.01 -7.51
CA SER A 133 0.51 25.04 -6.80
C SER A 133 -0.20 25.98 -7.78
N VAL A 134 -0.97 26.90 -7.23
CA VAL A 134 -1.49 28.05 -7.94
C VAL A 134 -0.86 29.28 -7.31
N ASP A 135 -0.19 30.11 -8.11
CA ASP A 135 0.46 31.32 -7.60
C ASP A 135 -0.57 32.40 -7.20
N ALA A 136 -0.05 33.53 -6.68
CA ALA A 136 -0.89 34.63 -6.23
C ALA A 136 -1.71 35.30 -7.37
N ASP A 137 -1.26 35.14 -8.61
CA ASP A 137 -1.91 35.67 -9.81
C ASP A 137 -2.90 34.66 -10.43
N GLY A 138 -3.06 33.49 -9.82
CA GLY A 138 -3.94 32.42 -10.30
C GLY A 138 -3.35 31.56 -11.41
N ILE A 139 -2.05 31.65 -11.64
CA ILE A 139 -1.33 30.85 -12.64
C ILE A 139 -0.95 29.51 -12.03
N GLU A 140 -1.24 28.43 -12.78
CA GLU A 140 -0.87 27.06 -12.37
C GLU A 140 0.62 26.84 -12.57
N VAL A 141 1.31 26.45 -11.49
CA VAL A 141 2.71 26.01 -11.52
C VAL A 141 2.75 24.54 -11.88
N ALA A 142 3.55 24.18 -12.88
CA ALA A 142 3.66 22.79 -13.30
C ALA A 142 4.37 21.96 -12.23
N GLN A 143 3.84 20.76 -11.98
CA GLN A 143 4.47 19.78 -11.09
C GLN A 143 5.68 19.15 -11.79
N ASP A 144 6.77 19.00 -11.05
CA ASP A 144 7.90 18.20 -11.48
C ASP A 144 7.53 16.72 -11.54
N LEU A 145 7.86 16.07 -12.63
CA LEU A 145 7.45 14.70 -12.92
C LEU A 145 8.66 13.81 -13.25
N PRO A 146 8.58 12.55 -12.89
CA PRO A 146 7.51 11.87 -12.16
C PRO A 146 7.49 12.21 -10.67
N LEU A 147 6.30 12.36 -10.10
CA LEU A 147 6.10 12.44 -8.66
C LEU A 147 5.90 11.02 -8.11
N VAL A 148 6.70 10.66 -7.13
CA VAL A 148 6.72 9.33 -6.50
C VAL A 148 6.28 9.44 -5.06
N ILE A 149 5.28 8.67 -4.69
CA ILE A 149 4.89 8.49 -3.27
C ILE A 149 5.32 7.09 -2.86
N MET A 150 6.36 7.01 -2.06
CA MET A 150 6.95 5.78 -1.56
C MET A 150 6.25 5.35 -0.28
N ILE A 151 5.98 4.07 -0.17
CA ILE A 151 5.38 3.39 0.98
C ILE A 151 6.40 2.37 1.46
N LYS A 152 6.99 2.60 2.62
CA LYS A 152 8.08 1.81 3.16
C LYS A 152 7.72 1.27 4.55
N SER A 153 8.17 0.06 4.86
CA SER A 153 8.17 -0.45 6.22
C SER A 153 9.57 -0.29 6.82
N PRO A 154 9.75 0.51 7.89
CA PRO A 154 11.07 0.75 8.52
C PRO A 154 11.76 -0.54 8.96
N ASN A 155 10.99 -1.55 9.34
CA ASN A 155 11.47 -2.82 9.86
C ASN A 155 11.71 -3.89 8.77
N SER A 156 11.60 -3.53 7.49
CA SER A 156 11.83 -4.45 6.38
C SER A 156 12.36 -3.71 5.15
N ASN A 157 13.07 -4.43 4.27
CA ASN A 157 13.49 -3.89 2.98
C ASN A 157 12.36 -3.87 1.93
N GLN A 158 11.11 -4.00 2.38
CA GLN A 158 9.97 -4.01 1.48
C GLN A 158 9.47 -2.59 1.28
N GLN A 159 9.41 -2.18 0.02
CA GLN A 159 8.88 -0.90 -0.39
C GLN A 159 8.02 -1.06 -1.64
N GLN A 160 6.97 -0.27 -1.69
CA GLN A 160 6.11 -0.10 -2.86
C GLN A 160 5.92 1.38 -3.10
N CYS A 161 5.54 1.77 -4.30
CA CYS A 161 5.29 3.16 -4.59
C CYS A 161 4.14 3.37 -5.57
N VAL A 162 3.61 4.56 -5.50
CA VAL A 162 2.66 5.11 -6.45
C VAL A 162 3.35 6.22 -7.21
N ILE A 163 3.36 6.14 -8.53
CA ILE A 163 4.05 7.05 -9.43
C ILE A 163 3.02 7.80 -10.25
N LEU A 164 3.00 9.11 -10.11
CA LEU A 164 2.26 10.02 -10.97
C LEU A 164 3.19 10.38 -12.14
N ALA A 165 2.99 9.72 -13.28
CA ALA A 165 3.96 9.67 -14.35
C ALA A 165 3.85 10.86 -15.34
N ASN A 166 2.70 11.53 -15.36
CA ASN A 166 2.44 12.63 -16.32
C ASN A 166 1.45 13.64 -15.77
N LEU A 167 1.36 14.79 -16.46
CA LEU A 167 0.47 15.89 -16.09
C LEU A 167 -1.02 15.52 -16.08
N ILE A 168 -1.44 14.47 -16.77
CA ILE A 168 -2.84 14.00 -16.74
C ILE A 168 -3.14 13.20 -15.45
N GLY A 169 -2.15 13.03 -14.57
CA GLY A 169 -2.33 12.28 -13.33
C GLY A 169 -2.44 10.77 -13.53
N SER A 170 -1.77 10.21 -14.55
CA SER A 170 -1.69 8.75 -14.73
C SER A 170 -0.97 8.11 -13.56
N VAL A 171 -1.66 7.23 -12.87
CA VAL A 171 -1.13 6.51 -11.70
C VAL A 171 -0.54 5.17 -12.14
N LYS A 172 0.75 4.97 -11.92
CA LYS A 172 1.45 3.69 -12.02
C LYS A 172 1.84 3.21 -10.63
N THR A 173 2.01 1.92 -10.45
CA THR A 173 2.50 1.33 -9.21
C THR A 173 3.74 0.50 -9.49
N ALA A 174 4.72 0.56 -8.57
CA ALA A 174 5.94 -0.23 -8.67
C ALA A 174 6.34 -0.77 -7.30
N GLU A 175 7.35 -1.64 -7.29
CA GLU A 175 7.86 -2.31 -6.08
C GLU A 175 9.39 -2.37 -6.11
N GLY A 176 9.99 -2.34 -4.93
CA GLY A 176 11.44 -2.48 -4.76
C GLY A 176 12.25 -1.36 -5.40
N ALA A 177 13.36 -1.67 -6.04
CA ALA A 177 14.30 -0.69 -6.60
C ALA A 177 13.71 0.22 -7.69
N THR A 178 12.63 -0.20 -8.35
CA THR A 178 11.93 0.63 -9.35
C THR A 178 11.32 1.88 -8.73
N CYS A 179 11.04 1.87 -7.42
CA CYS A 179 10.55 3.03 -6.69
C CYS A 179 11.63 4.10 -6.51
N ASP A 180 12.89 3.71 -6.45
CA ASP A 180 14.02 4.63 -6.28
C ASP A 180 14.42 5.33 -7.58
N ASN A 181 14.24 4.65 -8.72
CA ASN A 181 14.51 5.18 -10.05
C ASN A 181 13.34 4.82 -10.98
N PRO A 182 12.24 5.57 -10.93
CA PRO A 182 11.11 5.32 -11.79
C PRO A 182 11.48 5.61 -13.25
N ILE A 183 11.58 4.56 -14.05
CA ILE A 183 11.74 4.72 -15.51
C ILE A 183 10.36 5.16 -16.04
N VAL A 184 10.22 6.42 -16.32
CA VAL A 184 9.08 6.92 -17.10
C VAL A 184 9.48 6.79 -18.56
N GLU A 185 9.02 5.73 -19.22
CA GLU A 185 9.10 5.68 -20.68
C GLU A 185 8.37 6.90 -21.22
N PRO A 186 9.03 7.73 -22.06
CA PRO A 186 8.34 8.83 -22.72
C PRO A 186 7.14 8.25 -23.46
N VAL A 187 5.96 8.79 -23.20
CA VAL A 187 4.77 8.44 -23.97
C VAL A 187 5.03 8.97 -25.37
N ASP A 188 5.28 8.05 -26.31
CA ASP A 188 5.45 8.35 -27.72
C ASP A 188 4.16 9.05 -28.21
N PRO A 189 4.20 10.32 -28.64
CA PRO A 189 3.02 11.01 -29.11
C PRO A 189 2.72 10.53 -30.53
N THR A 190 1.96 9.43 -30.66
CA THR A 190 1.34 9.02 -31.93
C THR A 190 0.01 9.70 -32.17
#